data_2d45bc85fbae49409174167579437707
#
_entry.id   2d45bc85fbae49409174167579437707
#
_cell.length_a   1.000
_cell.length_b   1.000
_cell.length_c   1.000
_cell.angle_alpha   90.00
_cell.angle_beta   90.00
_cell.angle_gamma   90.00
#
_symmetry.space_group_name_H-M   'P 1'
#
loop_
_entity.id
_entity.type
_entity.pdbx_description
1 polymer ?
#
loop_
_entity_poly.entity_id
_entity_poly.type
_entity_poly.pdbx_seq_one_letter_code
_entity_poly.pdbx_strand_id
1 'polypeptide(L)'
;MTKRIALATGGLYQAMSHLQGEVKKASANAGLDEKLIELVKMRASQINGCAFCLDMHAAEAVAAGEAPRRLYVLEGWRETELFTEQERAALAYTEAMTLISDHKDVPEDVYAEAVRLFTEDQYRALAWCVVAINTWNRLMVASHAELPERAE
;
A
#
# COMPACT_ATOMS: atom_id res chain seq x y z
N MET A 1 -17.24 -10.56 15.55
CA MET A 1 -16.97 -9.14 15.91
C MET A 1 -18.29 -8.36 15.91
N THR A 2 -18.38 -7.28 16.72
CA THR A 2 -19.57 -6.41 16.70
C THR A 2 -19.67 -5.67 15.36
N LYS A 3 -20.84 -5.74 14.72
CA LYS A 3 -21.11 -5.02 13.46
C LYS A 3 -21.01 -3.50 13.71
N ARG A 4 -20.24 -2.80 12.92
CA ARG A 4 -20.07 -1.34 12.97
C ARG A 4 -20.75 -0.67 11.77
N ILE A 5 -20.87 0.65 11.84
CA ILE A 5 -21.36 1.46 10.72
C ILE A 5 -20.34 1.39 9.58
N ALA A 6 -20.81 1.05 8.37
CA ALA A 6 -19.99 1.06 7.18
C ALA A 6 -19.57 2.51 6.84
N LEU A 7 -18.28 2.74 6.68
CA LEU A 7 -17.72 4.06 6.35
C LEU A 7 -17.53 4.25 4.83
N ALA A 8 -17.29 3.15 4.12
CA ALA A 8 -17.06 3.17 2.67
C ALA A 8 -18.40 3.15 1.90
N THR A 9 -19.19 4.22 2.03
CA THR A 9 -20.50 4.36 1.37
C THR A 9 -20.75 5.78 0.88
N GLY A 10 -21.68 5.94 -0.05
CA GLY A 10 -22.18 7.24 -0.52
C GLY A 10 -21.16 8.06 -1.30
N GLY A 11 -21.36 9.38 -1.32
CA GLY A 11 -20.55 10.30 -2.13
C GLY A 11 -19.07 10.37 -1.71
N LEU A 12 -18.76 10.23 -0.42
CA LEU A 12 -17.36 10.19 0.04
C LEU A 12 -16.63 8.94 -0.44
N TYR A 13 -17.30 7.80 -0.44
CA TYR A 13 -16.75 6.57 -1.02
C TYR A 13 -16.48 6.72 -2.52
N GLN A 14 -17.42 7.32 -3.26
CA GLN A 14 -17.27 7.58 -4.69
C GLN A 14 -16.08 8.52 -4.97
N ALA A 15 -15.93 9.60 -4.18
CA ALA A 15 -14.81 10.52 -4.29
C ALA A 15 -13.46 9.82 -4.01
N MET A 16 -13.42 8.96 -2.98
CA MET A 16 -12.21 8.20 -2.65
C MET A 16 -11.90 7.16 -3.74
N SER A 17 -12.92 6.51 -4.31
CA SER A 17 -12.75 5.57 -5.43
C SER A 17 -12.25 6.28 -6.68
N HIS A 18 -12.71 7.51 -6.95
CA HIS A 18 -12.19 8.33 -8.03
C HIS A 18 -10.71 8.69 -7.81
N LEU A 19 -10.36 9.14 -6.60
CA LEU A 19 -8.96 9.40 -6.22
C LEU A 19 -8.08 8.16 -6.43
N GLN A 20 -8.55 6.98 -6.00
CA GLN A 20 -7.83 5.71 -6.22
C GLN A 20 -7.60 5.45 -7.71
N GLY A 21 -8.58 5.75 -8.57
CA GLY A 21 -8.43 5.64 -10.02
C GLY A 21 -7.36 6.58 -10.57
N GLU A 22 -7.31 7.82 -10.11
CA GLU A 22 -6.27 8.79 -10.50
C GLU A 22 -4.88 8.38 -10.00
N VAL A 23 -4.77 7.85 -8.79
CA VAL A 23 -3.50 7.29 -8.26
C VAL A 23 -3.01 6.13 -9.12
N LYS A 24 -3.90 5.23 -9.52
CA LYS A 24 -3.56 4.11 -10.43
C LYS A 24 -3.05 4.63 -11.78
N LYS A 25 -3.73 5.61 -12.37
CA LYS A 25 -3.29 6.25 -13.63
C LYS A 25 -1.93 6.93 -13.49
N ALA A 26 -1.72 7.69 -12.41
CA ALA A 26 -0.45 8.37 -12.15
C ALA A 26 0.70 7.37 -12.01
N SER A 27 0.49 6.26 -11.29
CA SER A 27 1.48 5.19 -11.12
C SER A 27 1.84 4.54 -12.47
N ALA A 28 0.84 4.23 -13.29
CA ALA A 28 1.05 3.66 -14.62
C ALA A 28 1.77 4.64 -15.56
N ASN A 29 1.36 5.90 -15.59
CA ASN A 29 1.98 6.94 -16.41
C ASN A 29 3.44 7.21 -16.00
N ALA A 30 3.76 7.12 -14.73
CA ALA A 30 5.12 7.23 -14.22
C ALA A 30 5.97 5.98 -14.49
N GLY A 31 5.37 4.89 -14.98
CA GLY A 31 6.06 3.64 -15.27
C GLY A 31 6.44 2.83 -14.02
N LEU A 32 5.67 2.98 -12.92
CA LEU A 32 5.84 2.12 -11.75
C LEU A 32 5.29 0.71 -12.03
N ASP A 33 6.06 -0.30 -11.65
CA ASP A 33 5.65 -1.70 -11.77
C ASP A 33 4.43 -1.96 -10.85
N GLU A 34 3.40 -2.63 -11.40
CA GLU A 34 2.19 -2.97 -10.66
C GLU A 34 2.49 -3.85 -9.44
N LYS A 35 3.45 -4.78 -9.53
CA LYS A 35 3.89 -5.60 -8.40
C LYS A 35 4.48 -4.76 -7.26
N LEU A 36 5.30 -3.75 -7.61
CA LEU A 36 5.84 -2.82 -6.62
C LEU A 36 4.72 -2.06 -5.90
N ILE A 37 3.72 -1.59 -6.63
CA ILE A 37 2.55 -0.90 -6.06
C ILE A 37 1.77 -1.83 -5.12
N GLU A 38 1.58 -3.09 -5.48
CA GLU A 38 0.90 -4.06 -4.60
C GLU A 38 1.73 -4.39 -3.35
N LEU A 39 3.06 -4.50 -3.44
CA LEU A 39 3.94 -4.66 -2.27
C LEU A 39 3.81 -3.47 -1.30
N VAL A 40 3.76 -2.25 -1.82
CA VAL A 40 3.56 -1.02 -1.03
C VAL A 40 2.22 -1.06 -0.28
N LYS A 41 1.13 -1.39 -0.98
CA LYS A 41 -0.20 -1.51 -0.39
C LYS A 41 -0.28 -2.62 0.65
N MET A 42 0.32 -3.77 0.37
CA MET A 42 0.43 -4.88 1.31
C MET A 42 1.19 -4.47 2.57
N ARG A 43 2.34 -3.79 2.42
CA ARG A 43 3.14 -3.39 3.58
C ARG A 43 2.41 -2.39 4.48
N ALA A 44 1.81 -1.35 3.92
CA ALA A 44 0.97 -0.42 4.69
C ALA A 44 -0.17 -1.14 5.41
N SER A 45 -0.81 -2.11 4.75
CA SER A 45 -1.91 -2.89 5.31
C SER A 45 -1.47 -3.83 6.43
N GLN A 46 -0.24 -4.38 6.37
CA GLN A 46 0.36 -5.14 7.48
C GLN A 46 0.54 -4.25 8.72
N ILE A 47 1.12 -3.06 8.54
CA ILE A 47 1.37 -2.11 9.63
C ILE A 47 0.05 -1.67 10.28
N ASN A 48 -0.97 -1.38 9.47
CA ASN A 48 -2.28 -0.92 9.96
C ASN A 48 -3.20 -2.08 10.41
N GLY A 49 -2.84 -3.34 10.20
CA GLY A 49 -3.64 -4.52 10.57
C GLY A 49 -4.95 -4.64 9.80
N CYS A 50 -4.99 -4.25 8.52
CA CYS A 50 -6.19 -4.28 7.69
C CYS A 50 -6.36 -5.65 6.99
N ALA A 51 -7.09 -6.58 7.62
CA ALA A 51 -7.31 -7.92 7.05
C ALA A 51 -8.00 -7.86 5.66
N PHE A 52 -9.02 -7.01 5.50
CA PHE A 52 -9.70 -6.80 4.21
C PHE A 52 -8.74 -6.37 3.11
N CYS A 53 -7.88 -5.39 3.42
CA CYS A 53 -6.92 -4.86 2.44
C CYS A 53 -5.83 -5.89 2.13
N LEU A 54 -5.36 -6.64 3.13
CA LEU A 54 -4.37 -7.71 2.94
C LEU A 54 -4.91 -8.81 2.02
N ASP A 55 -6.14 -9.27 2.27
CA ASP A 55 -6.78 -10.28 1.43
C ASP A 55 -6.93 -9.82 -0.01
N MET A 56 -7.40 -8.60 -0.23
CA MET A 56 -7.62 -8.04 -1.56
C MET A 56 -6.28 -7.85 -2.31
N HIS A 57 -5.32 -7.16 -1.70
CA HIS A 57 -4.05 -6.83 -2.36
C HIS A 57 -3.12 -8.04 -2.52
N ALA A 58 -3.21 -9.07 -1.67
CA ALA A 58 -2.50 -10.33 -1.91
C ALA A 58 -2.98 -11.01 -3.20
N ALA A 59 -4.29 -11.01 -3.44
CA ALA A 59 -4.84 -11.57 -4.66
C ALA A 59 -4.48 -10.72 -5.91
N GLU A 60 -4.54 -9.39 -5.79
CA GLU A 60 -4.13 -8.48 -6.88
C GLU A 60 -2.65 -8.62 -7.21
N ALA A 61 -1.78 -8.73 -6.19
CA ALA A 61 -0.34 -8.97 -6.37
C ALA A 61 -0.06 -10.26 -7.13
N VAL A 62 -0.71 -11.37 -6.74
CA VAL A 62 -0.56 -12.66 -7.43
C VAL A 62 -1.07 -12.56 -8.86
N ALA A 63 -2.20 -11.89 -9.10
CA ALA A 63 -2.74 -11.67 -10.44
C ALA A 63 -1.80 -10.80 -11.31
N ALA A 64 -1.05 -9.87 -10.72
CA ALA A 64 0.00 -9.10 -11.38
C ALA A 64 1.31 -9.89 -11.61
N GLY A 65 1.37 -11.15 -11.19
CA GLY A 65 2.53 -12.03 -11.36
C GLY A 65 3.54 -11.99 -10.20
N GLU A 66 3.13 -11.50 -9.03
CA GLU A 66 3.97 -11.55 -7.84
C GLU A 66 4.03 -12.97 -7.28
N ALA A 67 5.22 -13.38 -6.82
CA ALA A 67 5.43 -14.70 -6.24
C ALA A 67 4.84 -14.74 -4.80
N PRO A 68 3.95 -15.70 -4.48
CA PRO A 68 3.38 -15.81 -3.13
C PRO A 68 4.42 -15.85 -2.00
N ARG A 69 5.57 -16.50 -2.26
CA ARG A 69 6.68 -16.54 -1.30
C ARG A 69 7.14 -15.16 -0.85
N ARG A 70 7.19 -14.18 -1.77
CA ARG A 70 7.60 -12.81 -1.44
C ARG A 70 6.57 -12.11 -0.55
N LEU A 71 5.28 -12.39 -0.77
CA LEU A 71 4.20 -11.87 0.08
C LEU A 71 4.26 -12.45 1.50
N TYR A 72 4.62 -13.74 1.65
CA TYR A 72 4.74 -14.39 2.96
C TYR A 72 5.86 -13.80 3.82
N VAL A 73 6.96 -13.35 3.20
CA VAL A 73 8.11 -12.79 3.93
C VAL A 73 8.17 -11.26 3.87
N LEU A 74 7.14 -10.61 3.35
CA LEU A 74 7.13 -9.15 3.13
C LEU A 74 7.33 -8.36 4.42
N GLU A 75 6.81 -8.83 5.55
CA GLU A 75 7.02 -8.16 6.85
C GLU A 75 8.49 -8.15 7.26
N GLY A 76 9.21 -9.22 6.91
CA GLY A 76 10.66 -9.37 7.14
C GLY A 76 11.52 -8.97 5.96
N TRP A 77 11.08 -8.09 5.09
CA TRP A 77 11.75 -7.76 3.82
C TRP A 77 13.22 -7.34 3.97
N ARG A 78 13.60 -6.80 5.13
CA ARG A 78 15.00 -6.41 5.42
C ARG A 78 15.92 -7.59 5.62
N GLU A 79 15.40 -8.75 6.03
CA GLU A 79 16.16 -9.97 6.36
C GLU A 79 16.40 -10.88 5.14
N THR A 80 15.99 -10.44 3.92
CA THR A 80 16.08 -11.27 2.71
C THR A 80 16.54 -10.47 1.49
N GLU A 81 17.21 -11.15 0.56
CA GLU A 81 17.62 -10.58 -0.73
C GLU A 81 16.54 -10.73 -1.84
N LEU A 82 15.31 -11.08 -1.49
CA LEU A 82 14.23 -11.28 -2.46
C LEU A 82 13.67 -9.97 -3.04
N PHE A 83 14.01 -8.81 -2.47
CA PHE A 83 13.50 -7.51 -2.89
C PHE A 83 14.63 -6.67 -3.50
N THR A 84 14.34 -6.07 -4.65
CA THR A 84 15.28 -5.18 -5.35
C THR A 84 15.56 -3.92 -4.54
N GLU A 85 16.62 -3.20 -4.88
CA GLU A 85 16.98 -1.93 -4.23
C GLU A 85 15.82 -0.92 -4.31
N GLN A 86 15.16 -0.82 -5.47
CA GLN A 86 14.02 0.06 -5.66
C GLN A 86 12.80 -0.36 -4.81
N GLU A 87 12.49 -1.65 -4.72
CA GLU A 87 11.43 -2.17 -3.85
C GLU A 87 11.74 -1.92 -2.38
N ARG A 88 12.98 -2.12 -1.96
CA ARG A 88 13.42 -1.84 -0.58
C ARG A 88 13.26 -0.37 -0.21
N ALA A 89 13.60 0.54 -1.12
CA ALA A 89 13.38 1.98 -0.91
C ALA A 89 11.89 2.33 -0.83
N ALA A 90 11.06 1.75 -1.69
CA ALA A 90 9.61 1.93 -1.64
C ALA A 90 8.99 1.41 -0.34
N LEU A 91 9.44 0.25 0.14
CA LEU A 91 8.97 -0.35 1.40
C LEU A 91 9.40 0.49 2.62
N ALA A 92 10.65 0.97 2.66
CA ALA A 92 11.12 1.86 3.71
C ALA A 92 10.32 3.18 3.75
N TYR A 93 10.10 3.78 2.58
CA TYR A 93 9.26 4.97 2.44
C TYR A 93 7.81 4.73 2.89
N THR A 94 7.25 3.59 2.52
CA THR A 94 5.89 3.19 2.91
C THR A 94 5.77 3.09 4.44
N GLU A 95 6.74 2.47 5.10
CA GLU A 95 6.77 2.38 6.56
C GLU A 95 6.85 3.76 7.22
N ALA A 96 7.77 4.61 6.76
CA ALA A 96 7.94 5.97 7.29
C ALA A 96 6.65 6.80 7.16
N MET A 97 6.03 6.77 5.99
CA MET A 97 4.76 7.48 5.72
C MET A 97 3.58 6.90 6.50
N THR A 98 3.52 5.59 6.69
CA THR A 98 2.43 4.93 7.43
C THR A 98 2.55 5.20 8.93
N LEU A 99 3.75 5.27 9.46
CA LEU A 99 4.07 5.53 10.87
C LEU A 99 4.45 7.00 11.13
N ILE A 100 4.03 7.92 10.28
CA ILE A 100 4.41 9.34 10.36
C ILE A 100 3.96 9.99 11.69
N SER A 101 2.90 9.48 12.30
CA SER A 101 2.45 9.95 13.63
C SER A 101 3.48 9.66 14.72
N ASP A 102 4.29 8.62 14.59
CA ASP A 102 5.29 8.20 15.55
C ASP A 102 6.59 8.99 15.37
N HIS A 103 6.99 9.21 14.12
CA HIS A 103 8.24 9.86 13.78
C HIS A 103 8.12 11.37 13.54
N LYS A 104 6.89 11.88 13.28
CA LYS A 104 6.58 13.28 12.93
C LYS A 104 7.26 13.78 11.66
N ASP A 105 7.94 12.92 10.93
CA ASP A 105 8.64 13.20 9.69
C ASP A 105 8.90 11.90 8.91
N VAL A 106 9.32 12.04 7.65
CA VAL A 106 10.00 10.99 6.89
C VAL A 106 11.50 11.15 7.12
N PRO A 107 12.20 10.16 7.68
CA PRO A 107 13.63 10.25 7.93
C PRO A 107 14.42 10.66 6.67
N GLU A 108 15.42 11.54 6.83
CA GLU A 108 16.17 12.12 5.71
C GLU A 108 16.86 11.05 4.85
N ASP A 109 17.39 10.00 5.45
CA ASP A 109 18.01 8.87 4.75
C ASP A 109 17.00 8.09 3.91
N VAL A 110 15.77 7.89 4.41
CA VAL A 110 14.67 7.25 3.67
C VAL A 110 14.23 8.11 2.49
N TYR A 111 14.11 9.42 2.70
CA TYR A 111 13.78 10.36 1.63
C TYR A 111 14.88 10.39 0.57
N ALA A 112 16.14 10.55 0.97
CA ALA A 112 17.29 10.61 0.07
C ALA A 112 17.40 9.35 -0.80
N GLU A 113 17.18 8.18 -0.22
CA GLU A 113 17.21 6.91 -0.95
C GLU A 113 16.02 6.79 -1.93
N ALA A 114 14.84 7.23 -1.54
CA ALA A 114 13.68 7.23 -2.44
C ALA A 114 13.90 8.15 -3.65
N VAL A 115 14.37 9.39 -3.45
CA VAL A 115 14.61 10.31 -4.58
C VAL A 115 15.85 9.95 -5.42
N ARG A 116 16.74 9.11 -4.91
CA ARG A 116 17.84 8.53 -5.68
C ARG A 116 17.36 7.49 -6.68
N LEU A 117 16.35 6.70 -6.32
CA LEU A 117 15.89 5.52 -7.06
C LEU A 117 14.63 5.75 -7.88
N PHE A 118 13.88 6.80 -7.57
CA PHE A 118 12.65 7.16 -8.27
C PHE A 118 12.77 8.53 -8.92
N THR A 119 12.21 8.69 -10.11
CA THR A 119 12.00 10.02 -10.71
C THR A 119 11.00 10.81 -9.84
N GLU A 120 10.94 12.14 -10.04
CA GLU A 120 9.98 12.95 -9.30
C GLU A 120 8.52 12.49 -9.52
N ASP A 121 8.15 12.10 -10.73
CA ASP A 121 6.79 11.63 -11.02
C ASP A 121 6.51 10.27 -10.40
N GLN A 122 7.50 9.36 -10.39
CA GLN A 122 7.42 8.09 -9.68
C GLN A 122 7.28 8.30 -8.16
N TYR A 123 8.10 9.20 -7.60
CA TYR A 123 8.04 9.52 -6.17
C TYR A 123 6.67 10.10 -5.77
N ARG A 124 6.14 11.05 -6.57
CA ARG A 124 4.79 11.62 -6.34
C ARG A 124 3.72 10.53 -6.40
N ALA A 125 3.75 9.67 -7.41
CA ALA A 125 2.79 8.58 -7.56
C ALA A 125 2.89 7.56 -6.40
N LEU A 126 4.10 7.21 -5.98
CA LEU A 126 4.36 6.36 -4.82
C LEU A 126 3.79 6.98 -3.53
N ALA A 127 4.06 8.27 -3.29
CA ALA A 127 3.54 8.98 -2.13
C ALA A 127 2.00 8.96 -2.08
N TRP A 128 1.35 9.25 -3.20
CA TRP A 128 -0.11 9.20 -3.29
C TRP A 128 -0.66 7.78 -3.14
N CYS A 129 0.06 6.76 -3.61
CA CYS A 129 -0.31 5.37 -3.37
C CYS A 129 -0.32 5.04 -1.86
N VAL A 130 0.70 5.48 -1.13
CA VAL A 130 0.79 5.29 0.33
C VAL A 130 -0.33 6.05 1.05
N VAL A 131 -0.62 7.29 0.66
CA VAL A 131 -1.74 8.08 1.21
C VAL A 131 -3.08 7.37 0.99
N ALA A 132 -3.34 6.93 -0.24
CA ALA A 132 -4.60 6.27 -0.59
C ALA A 132 -4.80 4.96 0.18
N ILE A 133 -3.80 4.09 0.23
CA ILE A 133 -3.92 2.82 0.97
C ILE A 133 -4.09 3.05 2.47
N ASN A 134 -3.40 4.02 3.06
CA ASN A 134 -3.59 4.38 4.46
C ASN A 134 -5.00 4.90 4.75
N THR A 135 -5.61 5.62 3.82
CA THR A 135 -7.01 6.04 3.92
C THR A 135 -7.96 4.83 3.90
N TRP A 136 -7.79 3.93 2.93
CA TRP A 136 -8.58 2.70 2.86
C TRP A 136 -8.42 1.83 4.11
N ASN A 137 -7.18 1.63 4.59
CA ASN A 137 -6.95 0.85 5.81
C ASN A 137 -7.74 1.40 6.99
N ARG A 138 -7.78 2.73 7.18
CA ARG A 138 -8.52 3.37 8.27
C ARG A 138 -10.02 3.17 8.15
N LEU A 139 -10.56 3.29 6.95
CA LEU A 139 -11.99 3.06 6.70
C LEU A 139 -12.37 1.59 6.97
N MET A 140 -11.59 0.64 6.47
CA MET A 140 -11.89 -0.79 6.59
C MET A 140 -11.70 -1.29 8.03
N VAL A 141 -10.61 -0.91 8.69
CA VAL A 141 -10.35 -1.31 10.09
C VAL A 141 -11.37 -0.69 11.03
N ALA A 142 -11.66 0.61 10.90
CA ALA A 142 -12.61 1.29 11.77
C ALA A 142 -14.04 0.77 11.64
N SER A 143 -14.46 0.35 10.46
CA SER A 143 -15.79 -0.22 10.20
C SER A 143 -15.88 -1.75 10.41
N HIS A 144 -14.77 -2.42 10.73
CA HIS A 144 -14.70 -3.89 10.78
C HIS A 144 -15.22 -4.53 9.48
N ALA A 145 -14.69 -4.06 8.35
CA ALA A 145 -15.10 -4.59 7.05
C ALA A 145 -14.90 -6.12 6.98
N GLU A 146 -15.98 -6.81 6.58
CA GLU A 146 -15.95 -8.26 6.43
C GLU A 146 -15.14 -8.64 5.18
N LEU A 147 -14.43 -9.75 5.26
CA LEU A 147 -13.73 -10.28 4.08
C LEU A 147 -14.75 -10.71 3.02
N PRO A 148 -14.46 -10.47 1.73
CA PRO A 148 -15.33 -10.96 0.67
C PRO A 148 -15.35 -12.50 0.68
N GLU A 149 -16.51 -13.09 0.42
CA GLU A 149 -16.61 -14.53 0.19
C GLU A 149 -15.81 -14.89 -1.07
N ARG A 150 -14.92 -15.86 -0.94
CA ARG A 150 -14.18 -16.45 -2.06
C ARG A 150 -14.48 -17.93 -2.12
N ALA A 151 -14.64 -18.46 -3.32
CA ALA A 151 -14.64 -19.91 -3.53
C ALA A 151 -13.25 -20.43 -3.14
N GLU A 152 -13.18 -21.40 -2.24
CA GLU A 152 -11.98 -22.13 -1.86
C GLU A 152 -11.46 -23.00 -3.01
#